data_7090bac36bd905c27ef8c9a02a3a531a
#
_entry.id   7090bac36bd905c27ef8c9a02a3a531a
#
_cell.length_a   1.000
_cell.length_b   1.000
_cell.length_c   1.000
_cell.angle_alpha   90.00
_cell.angle_beta   90.00
_cell.angle_gamma   90.00
#
_symmetry.space_group_name_H-M   'P 1'
#
loop_
_entity.id
_entity.type
_entity.pdbx_description
1 polymer ?
#
loop_
_entity_poly.entity_id
_entity_poly.type
_entity_poly.pdbx_seq_one_letter_code
_entity_poly.pdbx_strand_id
1 'polypeptide(L)'
;MMLSSGCLGAIDDLDDIDDEVIDPILDWLEGEYPRLDLPIRDRTSPTLDIYDECELLLTNLQDSIYNEMLVALDQQAYWHWAGPVWRGGWMEDDVMVEMDGAPMTAEDGSADFGSNTEDTSREGEYSETNNQEEGVDEADFLKTDGYHIYMLNGNLLVIMGVPEFGELTLESNMSVQGYPMQMMLDGDRLVIASSIYYWNLPVDDPLRELMSEEVTVSYPGEEEYSYTYTRVQNLVKYTVVDISDRTAPEVEREIYIEGNYHTARLVDGTMRSVTHLWTYIEGMRTWVYLPETYWETDSDEERMEIWNESMEGTIAANQAIIDDLTLDDFAPHIYEIGEDGLFQHPISSGDCSEYSASADSAGRGFTTIMTIQMLSDDSDMEVDHITSSWAHVYASQDVMVLAEPANDWWWFWRNSGWDDATNIHVFDISDPSETTYVASGRVDGTVQDQFSLSEHNGVIRVATTEDAWGRWWLETEEWTGPSNNVFTLAAMECMIPEGCEGDSSELVQIGHVGDIAEG
;
A
#
# COMPACT_ATOMS: atom_id res chain seq x y z
N MET A 1 7.66 2.96 -10.74
CA MET A 1 8.87 2.89 -11.57
C MET A 1 8.93 4.18 -12.37
N MET A 2 9.62 5.21 -11.87
CA MET A 2 9.71 6.49 -12.58
C MET A 2 10.59 6.33 -13.81
N LEU A 3 10.00 6.43 -14.97
CA LEU A 3 10.76 6.72 -16.20
C LEU A 3 10.87 8.24 -16.29
N SER A 4 12.09 8.72 -16.12
CA SER A 4 12.42 10.14 -16.31
C SER A 4 12.04 10.57 -17.73
N SER A 5 11.36 11.70 -17.84
CA SER A 5 10.93 12.42 -19.04
C SER A 5 12.07 12.82 -20.02
N GLY A 6 13.19 12.13 -20.02
CA GLY A 6 14.38 12.46 -20.80
C GLY A 6 14.55 11.71 -22.13
N CYS A 7 13.72 10.73 -22.47
CA CYS A 7 13.92 9.91 -23.68
C CYS A 7 12.83 10.02 -24.75
N LEU A 8 11.79 10.83 -24.58
CA LEU A 8 10.74 11.03 -25.60
C LEU A 8 11.01 12.19 -26.58
N GLY A 9 12.18 12.81 -26.53
CA GLY A 9 12.58 13.91 -27.42
C GLY A 9 13.09 13.52 -28.80
N ALA A 10 12.77 12.35 -29.35
CA ALA A 10 13.31 11.91 -30.64
C ALA A 10 12.34 11.05 -31.48
N ILE A 11 11.02 11.20 -31.33
CA ILE A 11 10.06 10.59 -32.27
C ILE A 11 9.23 11.72 -32.88
N ASP A 12 9.90 12.50 -33.75
CA ASP A 12 9.22 13.51 -34.61
C ASP A 12 8.69 12.90 -35.92
N ASP A 13 8.73 11.56 -36.09
CA ASP A 13 8.25 10.86 -37.28
C ASP A 13 7.52 9.56 -36.89
N LEU A 14 6.34 9.68 -36.27
CA LEU A 14 5.41 8.54 -36.12
C LEU A 14 4.80 8.11 -37.46
N ASP A 15 4.88 8.95 -38.50
CA ASP A 15 4.43 8.66 -39.87
C ASP A 15 5.33 7.63 -40.62
N ASP A 16 6.45 7.21 -40.04
CA ASP A 16 7.39 6.25 -40.63
C ASP A 16 7.46 4.89 -39.89
N ILE A 17 6.55 4.62 -38.93
CA ILE A 17 6.41 3.26 -38.42
C ILE A 17 5.66 2.44 -39.47
N ASP A 18 6.41 1.55 -40.11
CA ASP A 18 5.96 0.72 -41.22
C ASP A 18 4.69 -0.06 -40.80
N ASP A 19 3.62 -0.02 -41.61
CA ASP A 19 2.39 -0.81 -41.43
C ASP A 19 2.71 -2.32 -41.25
N GLU A 20 3.88 -2.79 -41.72
CA GLU A 20 4.41 -4.12 -41.46
C GLU A 20 4.68 -4.45 -39.98
N VAL A 21 4.78 -3.44 -39.10
CA VAL A 21 5.00 -3.64 -37.64
C VAL A 21 3.70 -3.40 -36.86
N ILE A 22 2.85 -2.49 -37.31
CA ILE A 22 1.59 -2.16 -36.63
C ILE A 22 0.52 -3.21 -36.94
N ASP A 23 0.37 -3.64 -38.21
CA ASP A 23 -0.60 -4.65 -38.60
C ASP A 23 -0.45 -5.98 -37.83
N PRO A 24 0.77 -6.53 -37.63
CA PRO A 24 0.95 -7.71 -36.78
C PRO A 24 0.58 -7.49 -35.29
N ILE A 25 0.76 -6.28 -34.76
CA ILE A 25 0.38 -5.95 -33.38
C ILE A 25 -1.14 -5.85 -33.26
N LEU A 26 -1.82 -5.25 -34.23
CA LEU A 26 -3.27 -5.14 -34.26
C LEU A 26 -3.94 -6.50 -34.55
N ASP A 27 -3.43 -7.24 -35.54
CA ASP A 27 -3.87 -8.62 -35.84
C ASP A 27 -3.67 -9.54 -34.63
N TRP A 28 -2.67 -9.27 -33.81
CA TRP A 28 -2.36 -10.00 -32.61
C TRP A 28 -3.25 -9.58 -31.43
N LEU A 29 -3.60 -8.30 -31.28
CA LEU A 29 -4.60 -7.84 -30.31
C LEU A 29 -6.00 -8.41 -30.62
N GLU A 30 -6.30 -8.68 -31.89
CA GLU A 30 -7.53 -9.30 -32.39
C GLU A 30 -7.40 -10.83 -32.58
N GLY A 31 -6.21 -11.41 -32.41
CA GLY A 31 -5.90 -12.80 -32.75
C GLY A 31 -6.60 -13.84 -31.89
N GLU A 32 -6.88 -14.99 -32.51
CA GLU A 32 -7.47 -16.18 -31.86
C GLU A 32 -6.43 -16.88 -30.96
N TYR A 33 -6.13 -16.35 -29.79
CA TYR A 33 -5.43 -17.12 -28.75
C TYR A 33 -6.39 -17.46 -27.61
N PRO A 34 -6.11 -18.54 -26.84
CA PRO A 34 -7.02 -18.97 -25.78
C PRO A 34 -7.08 -17.90 -24.68
N ARG A 35 -8.14 -17.14 -24.68
CA ARG A 35 -8.47 -16.12 -23.67
C ARG A 35 -9.62 -16.61 -22.82
N LEU A 36 -9.60 -16.19 -21.57
CA LEU A 36 -10.79 -16.27 -20.74
C LEU A 36 -11.76 -15.17 -21.16
N ASP A 37 -13.05 -15.51 -21.24
CA ASP A 37 -14.13 -14.55 -21.46
C ASP A 37 -14.43 -13.85 -20.11
N LEU A 38 -13.54 -12.92 -19.75
CA LEU A 38 -13.68 -12.18 -18.50
C LEU A 38 -14.63 -11.00 -18.73
N PRO A 39 -15.63 -10.82 -17.86
CA PRO A 39 -16.50 -9.65 -17.95
C PRO A 39 -15.67 -8.39 -17.75
N ILE A 40 -15.91 -7.37 -18.58
CA ILE A 40 -15.34 -6.05 -18.35
C ILE A 40 -15.86 -5.56 -17.00
N ARG A 41 -14.95 -5.22 -16.11
CA ARG A 41 -15.30 -4.65 -14.83
C ARG A 41 -15.67 -3.18 -15.02
N ASP A 42 -16.90 -2.83 -14.67
CA ASP A 42 -17.33 -1.43 -14.64
C ASP A 42 -16.82 -0.78 -13.35
N ARG A 43 -16.44 0.49 -13.43
CA ARG A 43 -16.16 1.29 -12.24
C ARG A 43 -17.43 1.48 -11.43
N THR A 44 -17.34 1.23 -10.13
CA THR A 44 -18.43 1.38 -9.17
C THR A 44 -18.17 2.55 -8.21
N SER A 45 -18.98 2.72 -7.19
CA SER A 45 -18.73 3.70 -6.13
C SER A 45 -17.47 3.34 -5.36
N PRO A 46 -16.59 4.30 -5.04
CA PRO A 46 -15.44 4.08 -4.17
C PRO A 46 -15.78 4.02 -2.68
N THR A 47 -17.07 4.16 -2.32
CA THR A 47 -17.54 4.11 -0.93
C THR A 47 -17.13 2.81 -0.26
N LEU A 48 -16.64 2.90 0.97
CA LEU A 48 -16.31 1.72 1.77
C LEU A 48 -17.56 1.14 2.41
N ASP A 49 -17.82 -0.13 2.16
CA ASP A 49 -18.83 -0.91 2.85
C ASP A 49 -18.18 -1.56 4.09
N ILE A 50 -18.76 -1.32 5.26
CA ILE A 50 -18.34 -1.92 6.54
C ILE A 50 -19.05 -3.26 6.69
N TYR A 51 -18.35 -4.29 7.14
CA TYR A 51 -18.89 -5.64 7.27
C TYR A 51 -19.43 -5.91 8.67
N ASP A 52 -20.76 -5.93 8.83
CA ASP A 52 -21.41 -6.36 10.07
C ASP A 52 -21.26 -7.89 10.30
N GLU A 53 -21.11 -8.67 9.22
CA GLU A 53 -21.06 -10.13 9.27
C GLU A 53 -19.76 -10.66 8.62
N CYS A 54 -18.98 -11.44 9.37
CA CYS A 54 -17.73 -12.02 8.89
C CYS A 54 -17.91 -13.03 7.74
N GLU A 55 -19.08 -13.69 7.64
CA GLU A 55 -19.40 -14.59 6.52
C GLU A 55 -19.50 -13.83 5.19
N LEU A 56 -20.04 -12.61 5.22
CA LEU A 56 -20.12 -11.74 4.03
C LEU A 56 -18.72 -11.26 3.62
N LEU A 57 -17.91 -10.83 4.58
CA LEU A 57 -16.51 -10.46 4.33
C LEU A 57 -15.75 -11.62 3.66
N LEU A 58 -15.82 -12.83 4.24
CA LEU A 58 -15.14 -14.00 3.70
C LEU A 58 -15.57 -14.29 2.26
N THR A 59 -16.88 -14.26 1.99
CA THR A 59 -17.41 -14.49 0.64
C THR A 59 -16.86 -13.45 -0.35
N ASN A 60 -16.83 -12.19 0.01
CA ASN A 60 -16.31 -11.13 -0.85
C ASN A 60 -14.80 -11.27 -1.10
N LEU A 61 -14.02 -11.69 -0.09
CA LEU A 61 -12.60 -11.96 -0.25
C LEU A 61 -12.34 -13.15 -1.17
N GLN A 62 -13.10 -14.24 -1.01
CA GLN A 62 -13.02 -15.40 -1.89
C GLN A 62 -13.37 -15.05 -3.34
N ASP A 63 -14.44 -14.28 -3.56
CA ASP A 63 -14.84 -13.82 -4.89
C ASP A 63 -13.79 -12.88 -5.51
N SER A 64 -13.20 -11.99 -4.72
CA SER A 64 -12.14 -11.09 -5.17
C SER A 64 -10.90 -11.88 -5.63
N ILE A 65 -10.40 -12.79 -4.80
CA ILE A 65 -9.24 -13.64 -5.11
C ILE A 65 -9.51 -14.54 -6.34
N TYR A 66 -10.73 -15.06 -6.47
CA TYR A 66 -11.12 -15.84 -7.64
C TYR A 66 -11.05 -15.02 -8.93
N ASN A 67 -11.60 -13.81 -8.92
CA ASN A 67 -11.56 -12.92 -10.07
C ASN A 67 -10.14 -12.50 -10.43
N GLU A 68 -9.31 -12.18 -9.44
CA GLU A 68 -7.91 -11.84 -9.68
C GLU A 68 -7.08 -13.02 -10.22
N MET A 69 -7.36 -14.21 -9.75
CA MET A 69 -6.75 -15.44 -10.28
C MET A 69 -7.09 -15.62 -11.76
N LEU A 70 -8.35 -15.41 -12.15
CA LEU A 70 -8.76 -15.48 -13.56
C LEU A 70 -8.03 -14.43 -14.40
N VAL A 71 -7.92 -13.18 -13.91
CA VAL A 71 -7.16 -12.11 -14.56
C VAL A 71 -5.69 -12.49 -14.72
N ALA A 72 -5.06 -13.04 -13.70
CA ALA A 72 -3.65 -13.47 -13.76
C ALA A 72 -3.43 -14.60 -14.79
N LEU A 73 -4.34 -15.56 -14.86
CA LEU A 73 -4.29 -16.65 -15.84
C LEU A 73 -4.52 -16.14 -17.28
N ASP A 74 -5.47 -15.23 -17.52
CA ASP A 74 -5.67 -14.60 -18.82
C ASP A 74 -4.44 -13.77 -19.24
N GLN A 75 -3.83 -13.07 -18.28
CA GLN A 75 -2.58 -12.34 -18.51
C GLN A 75 -1.44 -13.29 -18.91
N GLN A 76 -1.34 -14.45 -18.27
CA GLN A 76 -0.34 -15.44 -18.65
C GLN A 76 -0.61 -16.00 -20.06
N ALA A 77 -1.87 -16.29 -20.40
CA ALA A 77 -2.27 -16.73 -21.74
C ALA A 77 -1.83 -15.70 -22.79
N TYR A 78 -2.11 -14.44 -22.54
CA TYR A 78 -1.70 -13.33 -23.37
C TYR A 78 -0.17 -13.33 -23.61
N TRP A 79 0.64 -13.36 -22.55
CA TRP A 79 2.09 -13.36 -22.71
C TRP A 79 2.65 -14.64 -23.35
N HIS A 80 2.02 -15.77 -23.14
CA HIS A 80 2.46 -17.04 -23.69
C HIS A 80 2.26 -17.11 -25.18
N TRP A 81 1.08 -16.74 -25.66
CA TRP A 81 0.72 -16.83 -27.08
C TRP A 81 1.20 -15.64 -27.90
N ALA A 82 1.28 -14.47 -27.27
CA ALA A 82 1.73 -13.23 -27.87
C ALA A 82 3.25 -13.02 -27.85
N GLY A 83 3.97 -13.82 -27.07
CA GLY A 83 5.36 -13.64 -26.77
C GLY A 83 6.39 -13.57 -27.91
N PRO A 84 6.12 -14.05 -29.14
CA PRO A 84 7.10 -13.94 -30.22
C PRO A 84 7.29 -12.51 -30.76
N VAL A 85 6.25 -11.68 -30.72
CA VAL A 85 6.30 -10.31 -31.28
C VAL A 85 7.23 -9.41 -30.44
N TRP A 86 7.25 -9.59 -29.11
CA TRP A 86 8.14 -8.83 -28.24
C TRP A 86 9.59 -9.39 -28.18
N ARG A 87 9.81 -10.65 -28.53
CA ARG A 87 11.15 -11.24 -28.59
C ARG A 87 11.95 -10.84 -29.83
N GLY A 88 11.32 -10.31 -30.86
CA GLY A 88 11.95 -10.00 -32.15
C GLY A 88 12.49 -8.59 -32.31
N GLY A 89 12.16 -7.63 -31.46
CA GLY A 89 12.46 -6.23 -31.74
C GLY A 89 13.14 -5.39 -30.65
N TRP A 90 13.09 -5.78 -29.38
CA TRP A 90 13.50 -4.84 -28.31
C TRP A 90 14.40 -5.42 -27.21
N MET A 91 14.93 -6.62 -27.38
CA MET A 91 15.96 -7.16 -26.49
C MET A 91 17.18 -7.66 -27.30
N GLU A 92 17.83 -6.77 -28.01
CA GLU A 92 19.28 -6.91 -28.21
C GLU A 92 19.95 -6.24 -27.01
N ASP A 93 20.75 -7.05 -26.32
CA ASP A 93 21.68 -6.76 -25.24
C ASP A 93 22.00 -5.27 -25.00
N ASP A 94 21.97 -4.87 -23.72
CA ASP A 94 22.51 -3.64 -23.16
C ASP A 94 21.49 -2.58 -22.65
N VAL A 95 20.55 -2.94 -21.77
CA VAL A 95 20.16 -1.99 -20.72
C VAL A 95 19.84 -2.72 -19.41
N MET A 96 20.85 -3.24 -18.76
CA MET A 96 20.85 -3.27 -17.29
C MET A 96 21.11 -1.84 -16.84
N VAL A 97 20.06 -1.06 -16.68
CA VAL A 97 20.19 0.24 -16.01
C VAL A 97 20.38 -0.08 -14.53
N GLU A 98 21.63 0.00 -14.07
CA GLU A 98 21.94 0.16 -12.66
C GLU A 98 21.16 1.38 -12.18
N MET A 99 20.18 1.14 -11.30
CA MET A 99 19.51 2.21 -10.56
C MET A 99 20.50 2.75 -9.54
N ASP A 100 21.36 3.65 -9.98
CA ASP A 100 22.10 4.52 -9.08
C ASP A 100 21.09 5.47 -8.44
N GLY A 101 20.83 5.24 -7.15
CA GLY A 101 20.01 6.13 -6.34
C GLY A 101 20.66 7.51 -6.30
N ALA A 102 20.12 8.43 -7.08
CA ALA A 102 20.51 9.82 -6.96
C ALA A 102 20.14 10.32 -5.56
N PRO A 103 21.07 10.88 -4.78
CA PRO A 103 20.72 11.49 -3.50
C PRO A 103 19.85 12.71 -3.77
N MET A 104 18.68 12.75 -3.16
CA MET A 104 17.86 13.94 -3.12
C MET A 104 18.67 15.01 -2.36
N THR A 105 19.14 16.00 -3.08
CA THR A 105 19.71 17.20 -2.46
C THR A 105 18.54 18.07 -2.00
N ALA A 106 18.36 18.16 -0.68
CA ALA A 106 17.49 19.17 -0.10
C ALA A 106 18.08 20.56 -0.46
N GLU A 107 17.32 21.37 -1.18
CA GLU A 107 17.66 22.79 -1.37
C GLU A 107 17.34 23.54 -0.07
N ASP A 108 18.38 24.19 0.45
CA ASP A 108 18.36 25.06 1.61
C ASP A 108 17.32 26.18 1.46
N GLY A 109 16.19 26.03 2.14
CA GLY A 109 15.27 27.15 2.43
C GLY A 109 15.70 27.83 3.73
N SER A 110 16.47 28.91 3.64
CA SER A 110 16.82 29.73 4.79
C SER A 110 15.60 30.43 5.35
N ALA A 111 15.06 29.97 6.47
CA ALA A 111 14.07 30.71 7.25
C ALA A 111 14.73 31.78 8.11
N ASP A 112 14.18 32.99 8.05
CA ASP A 112 14.63 34.20 8.76
C ASP A 112 14.15 34.13 10.23
N PHE A 113 15.09 34.04 11.18
CA PHE A 113 14.79 34.00 12.60
C PHE A 113 14.61 35.41 13.20
N GLY A 114 13.37 35.73 13.54
CA GLY A 114 13.04 36.88 14.37
C GLY A 114 13.07 36.53 15.85
N SER A 115 14.04 37.07 16.59
CA SER A 115 14.15 36.90 18.04
C SER A 115 13.16 37.76 18.80
N ASN A 116 12.51 37.19 19.82
CA ASN A 116 12.38 37.78 21.18
C ASN A 116 11.35 36.99 22.03
N THR A 117 11.79 36.38 23.09
CA THR A 117 11.34 36.63 24.48
C THR A 117 11.93 35.58 25.41
N GLU A 118 12.37 36.03 26.59
CA GLU A 118 12.87 35.21 27.68
C GLU A 118 11.74 34.32 28.24
N ASP A 119 11.68 33.09 27.79
CA ASP A 119 10.98 32.02 28.49
C ASP A 119 11.99 30.91 28.82
N THR A 120 11.86 30.30 29.99
CA THR A 120 12.81 29.29 30.49
C THR A 120 12.64 27.93 29.85
N SER A 121 11.72 27.78 28.90
CA SER A 121 11.58 26.61 28.03
C SER A 121 12.38 26.84 26.75
N ARG A 122 12.99 25.78 26.22
CA ARG A 122 13.63 25.80 24.90
C ARG A 122 12.62 25.68 23.76
N GLU A 123 11.34 25.70 24.10
CA GLU A 123 10.24 25.68 23.16
C GLU A 123 10.33 26.87 22.20
N GLY A 124 10.40 26.59 20.89
CA GLY A 124 10.62 27.59 19.85
C GLY A 124 12.09 28.01 19.61
N GLU A 125 13.07 27.45 20.33
CA GLU A 125 14.50 27.67 20.11
C GLU A 125 15.15 26.59 19.21
N TYR A 126 14.43 25.52 18.87
CA TYR A 126 14.85 24.48 17.94
C TYR A 126 13.75 24.25 16.88
N SER A 127 14.12 23.77 15.69
CA SER A 127 13.13 23.33 14.73
C SER A 127 12.72 21.91 15.04
N GLU A 128 11.43 21.70 15.15
CA GLU A 128 10.82 20.37 15.15
C GLU A 128 11.02 19.68 13.79
N THR A 129 10.62 18.43 13.68
CA THR A 129 10.56 17.71 12.41
C THR A 129 9.76 18.54 11.39
N ASN A 130 10.20 18.57 10.13
CA ASN A 130 9.50 19.32 9.10
C ASN A 130 8.21 18.59 8.71
N ASN A 131 7.14 18.87 9.42
CA ASN A 131 5.83 18.27 9.25
C ASN A 131 5.06 18.93 8.10
N GLN A 132 4.22 18.17 7.40
CA GLN A 132 3.38 18.71 6.32
C GLN A 132 2.29 19.65 6.87
N GLU A 133 1.69 19.28 8.01
CA GLU A 133 0.59 20.02 8.64
C GLU A 133 0.95 20.41 10.08
N GLU A 134 0.50 21.60 10.50
CA GLU A 134 0.68 22.08 11.86
C GLU A 134 -0.12 21.22 12.86
N GLY A 135 0.54 20.73 13.91
CA GLY A 135 -0.09 19.88 14.94
C GLY A 135 -0.19 18.40 14.57
N VAL A 136 0.37 18.01 13.43
CA VAL A 136 0.52 16.60 13.04
C VAL A 136 2.00 16.26 13.03
N ASP A 137 2.47 15.43 13.95
CA ASP A 137 3.85 14.95 13.92
C ASP A 137 3.98 13.72 13.00
N GLU A 138 4.98 13.73 12.14
CA GLU A 138 5.30 12.64 11.22
C GLU A 138 6.41 11.76 11.79
N ALA A 139 6.31 10.46 11.57
CA ALA A 139 7.35 9.52 11.97
C ALA A 139 8.68 9.82 11.25
N ASP A 140 9.79 9.79 11.99
CA ASP A 140 11.12 10.07 11.45
C ASP A 140 12.17 9.17 12.14
N PHE A 141 13.36 9.08 11.56
CA PHE A 141 14.50 8.37 12.17
C PHE A 141 15.25 9.23 13.21
N LEU A 142 14.91 10.51 13.32
CA LEU A 142 15.47 11.46 14.29
C LEU A 142 14.35 12.29 14.90
N LYS A 143 14.31 12.37 16.23
CA LYS A 143 13.38 13.20 16.99
C LYS A 143 14.11 14.02 18.05
N THR A 144 13.50 15.13 18.48
CA THR A 144 14.03 15.96 19.56
C THR A 144 12.91 16.53 20.43
N ASP A 145 13.17 16.66 21.72
CA ASP A 145 12.33 17.39 22.68
C ASP A 145 12.96 18.74 23.08
N GLY A 146 14.00 19.19 22.33
CA GLY A 146 14.77 20.40 22.61
C GLY A 146 15.86 20.22 23.68
N TYR A 147 15.82 19.18 24.48
CA TYR A 147 16.80 18.83 25.51
C TYR A 147 17.57 17.56 25.17
N HIS A 148 16.98 16.71 24.36
CA HIS A 148 17.57 15.46 23.89
C HIS A 148 17.36 15.30 22.38
N ILE A 149 18.25 14.51 21.79
CA ILE A 149 18.13 14.02 20.42
C ILE A 149 18.02 12.50 20.50
N TYR A 150 16.96 11.98 19.89
CA TYR A 150 16.69 10.56 19.74
C TYR A 150 16.98 10.17 18.29
N MET A 151 17.84 9.19 18.08
CA MET A 151 18.30 8.83 16.73
C MET A 151 18.31 7.31 16.55
N LEU A 152 17.76 6.86 15.46
CA LEU A 152 17.90 5.47 14.99
C LEU A 152 19.20 5.36 14.18
N ASN A 153 20.11 4.50 14.62
CA ASN A 153 21.38 4.24 13.97
C ASN A 153 21.59 2.73 13.79
N GLY A 154 21.27 2.21 12.62
CA GLY A 154 21.19 0.78 12.37
C GLY A 154 20.12 0.15 13.27
N ASN A 155 20.52 -0.78 14.13
CA ASN A 155 19.63 -1.43 15.10
C ASN A 155 19.73 -0.82 16.52
N LEU A 156 20.19 0.41 16.64
CA LEU A 156 20.32 1.10 17.93
C LEU A 156 19.43 2.33 17.97
N LEU A 157 18.69 2.48 19.08
CA LEU A 157 18.21 3.77 19.54
C LEU A 157 19.35 4.42 20.31
N VAL A 158 19.74 5.63 19.93
CA VAL A 158 20.77 6.44 20.61
C VAL A 158 20.11 7.68 21.18
N ILE A 159 20.28 7.94 22.47
CA ILE A 159 19.76 9.12 23.17
C ILE A 159 20.93 10.01 23.54
N MET A 160 20.90 11.25 23.04
CA MET A 160 21.89 12.27 23.33
C MET A 160 21.26 13.43 24.08
N GLY A 161 21.87 13.86 25.16
CA GLY A 161 21.50 15.09 25.83
C GLY A 161 22.11 16.32 25.16
N VAL A 162 21.37 17.42 25.19
CA VAL A 162 21.77 18.74 24.69
C VAL A 162 21.84 19.71 25.89
N PRO A 163 22.90 19.67 26.73
CA PRO A 163 23.00 20.52 27.90
C PRO A 163 23.02 22.02 27.55
N GLU A 164 23.72 22.36 26.48
CA GLU A 164 23.72 23.69 25.85
C GLU A 164 23.73 23.52 24.32
N PHE A 165 23.20 24.51 23.57
CA PHE A 165 23.24 24.45 22.12
C PHE A 165 24.66 24.34 21.58
N GLY A 166 24.89 23.30 20.77
CA GLY A 166 26.21 22.97 20.24
C GLY A 166 27.01 21.99 21.09
N GLU A 167 26.52 21.56 22.26
CA GLU A 167 27.11 20.51 23.08
C GLU A 167 26.21 19.27 23.08
N LEU A 168 26.81 18.10 22.85
CA LEU A 168 26.11 16.81 22.86
C LEU A 168 26.78 15.87 23.88
N THR A 169 25.96 15.19 24.67
CA THR A 169 26.38 14.15 25.57
C THR A 169 25.64 12.86 25.28
N LEU A 170 26.36 11.74 25.20
CA LEU A 170 25.70 10.44 25.11
C LEU A 170 25.06 10.09 26.45
N GLU A 171 23.73 10.02 26.49
CA GLU A 171 22.99 9.59 27.69
C GLU A 171 22.87 8.06 27.73
N SER A 172 22.36 7.46 26.66
CA SER A 172 22.21 6.01 26.57
C SER A 172 22.15 5.52 25.13
N ASN A 173 22.19 4.20 24.99
CA ASN A 173 21.79 3.51 23.77
C ASN A 173 21.16 2.17 24.13
N MET A 174 20.20 1.72 23.32
CA MET A 174 19.59 0.39 23.45
C MET A 174 19.49 -0.28 22.09
N SER A 175 19.55 -1.61 22.07
CA SER A 175 19.34 -2.38 20.85
C SER A 175 17.85 -2.56 20.59
N VAL A 176 17.43 -2.31 19.35
CA VAL A 176 16.08 -2.54 18.86
C VAL A 176 16.10 -3.71 17.90
N GLN A 177 15.16 -4.63 18.03
CA GLN A 177 15.08 -5.81 17.16
C GLN A 177 14.62 -5.42 15.74
N GLY A 178 15.16 -6.08 14.73
CA GLY A 178 14.81 -5.86 13.33
C GLY A 178 15.59 -4.71 12.69
N TYR A 179 14.94 -4.06 11.74
CA TYR A 179 15.45 -2.87 11.06
C TYR A 179 14.57 -1.67 11.45
N PRO A 180 14.97 -0.90 12.48
CA PRO A 180 14.26 0.32 12.86
C PRO A 180 14.21 1.28 11.68
N MET A 181 13.02 1.76 11.36
CA MET A 181 12.76 2.64 10.23
C MET A 181 12.49 4.06 10.68
N GLN A 182 11.50 4.21 11.53
CA GLN A 182 11.02 5.50 12.01
C GLN A 182 10.56 5.39 13.46
N MET A 183 10.38 6.53 14.13
CA MET A 183 9.84 6.60 15.48
C MET A 183 8.95 7.81 15.67
N MET A 184 8.05 7.70 16.63
CA MET A 184 7.23 8.77 17.18
C MET A 184 7.67 9.08 18.59
N LEU A 185 7.62 10.35 18.96
CA LEU A 185 7.96 10.84 20.30
C LEU A 185 6.77 11.59 20.88
N ASP A 186 6.32 11.20 22.07
CA ASP A 186 5.39 11.99 22.86
C ASP A 186 5.78 11.94 24.35
N GLY A 187 6.12 13.10 24.89
CA GLY A 187 6.53 13.24 26.29
C GLY A 187 7.69 12.30 26.68
N ASP A 188 7.39 11.36 27.55
CA ASP A 188 8.36 10.37 28.08
C ASP A 188 8.25 9.00 27.37
N ARG A 189 7.61 8.93 26.19
CA ARG A 189 7.41 7.69 25.47
C ARG A 189 7.83 7.79 24.01
N LEU A 190 8.50 6.75 23.52
CA LEU A 190 8.84 6.55 22.11
C LEU A 190 8.12 5.31 21.58
N VAL A 191 7.63 5.38 20.36
CA VAL A 191 7.21 4.19 19.60
C VAL A 191 8.12 4.06 18.39
N ILE A 192 8.80 2.93 18.26
CA ILE A 192 9.74 2.65 17.17
C ILE A 192 9.12 1.60 16.26
N ALA A 193 8.92 1.94 14.99
CA ALA A 193 8.53 1.01 13.95
C ALA A 193 9.77 0.36 13.33
N SER A 194 9.81 -0.98 13.35
CA SER A 194 10.91 -1.78 12.78
C SER A 194 10.37 -2.83 11.82
N SER A 195 11.08 -3.06 10.71
CA SER A 195 10.79 -4.20 9.83
C SER A 195 11.45 -5.46 10.39
N ILE A 196 10.68 -6.52 10.50
CA ILE A 196 11.14 -7.86 10.86
C ILE A 196 10.97 -8.76 9.63
N TYR A 197 12.07 -9.33 9.16
CA TYR A 197 12.02 -10.33 8.12
C TYR A 197 12.06 -11.73 8.75
N TYR A 198 11.06 -12.55 8.47
CA TYR A 198 10.87 -13.87 9.09
C TYR A 198 12.15 -14.71 9.12
N TRP A 199 12.90 -14.77 8.01
CA TRP A 199 14.12 -15.58 7.90
C TRP A 199 15.29 -15.07 8.73
N ASN A 200 15.22 -13.84 9.23
CA ASN A 200 16.22 -13.25 10.14
C ASN A 200 15.92 -13.50 11.62
N LEU A 201 14.72 -13.99 11.94
CA LEU A 201 14.38 -14.39 13.31
C LEU A 201 15.23 -15.60 13.71
N PRO A 202 15.67 -15.70 14.99
CA PRO A 202 16.29 -16.90 15.54
C PRO A 202 15.42 -18.14 15.30
N VAL A 203 16.05 -19.32 15.13
CA VAL A 203 15.31 -20.56 14.84
C VAL A 203 14.38 -20.97 16.00
N ASP A 204 14.75 -20.57 17.22
CA ASP A 204 14.01 -20.82 18.46
C ASP A 204 13.14 -19.64 18.90
N ASP A 205 12.95 -18.65 18.03
CA ASP A 205 12.07 -17.51 18.30
C ASP A 205 10.61 -17.98 18.30
N PRO A 206 9.83 -17.70 19.37
CA PRO A 206 8.43 -18.10 19.46
C PRO A 206 7.55 -17.60 18.29
N LEU A 207 7.89 -16.43 17.72
CA LEU A 207 7.17 -15.86 16.58
C LEU A 207 7.30 -16.73 15.33
N ARG A 208 8.45 -17.39 15.11
CA ARG A 208 8.62 -18.34 14.01
C ARG A 208 7.69 -19.54 14.13
N GLU A 209 7.46 -20.05 15.33
CA GLU A 209 6.56 -21.19 15.57
C GLU A 209 5.09 -20.81 15.25
N LEU A 210 4.68 -19.58 15.58
CA LEU A 210 3.33 -19.08 15.29
C LEU A 210 3.09 -18.80 13.80
N MET A 211 4.12 -18.34 13.09
CA MET A 211 4.01 -17.89 11.70
C MET A 211 4.23 -18.98 10.67
N SER A 212 4.68 -20.13 11.04
CA SER A 212 5.09 -21.19 10.11
C SER A 212 4.42 -22.51 10.37
N GLU A 213 4.17 -23.23 9.28
CA GLU A 213 3.70 -24.60 9.29
C GLU A 213 4.54 -25.47 8.35
N GLU A 214 4.53 -26.78 8.57
CA GLU A 214 5.16 -27.74 7.68
C GLU A 214 4.13 -28.25 6.67
N VAL A 215 4.29 -27.83 5.43
CA VAL A 215 3.40 -28.22 4.33
C VAL A 215 4.03 -29.37 3.55
N THR A 216 3.25 -30.44 3.30
CA THR A 216 3.66 -31.56 2.48
C THR A 216 2.91 -31.55 1.16
N VAL A 217 3.64 -31.50 0.06
CA VAL A 217 3.07 -31.49 -1.28
C VAL A 217 3.42 -32.77 -2.05
N SER A 218 2.48 -33.24 -2.84
CA SER A 218 2.63 -34.39 -3.72
C SER A 218 2.18 -34.02 -5.13
N TYR A 219 3.09 -34.11 -6.09
CA TYR A 219 2.77 -33.91 -7.49
C TYR A 219 2.67 -35.26 -8.21
N PRO A 220 1.80 -35.40 -9.22
CA PRO A 220 1.71 -36.65 -10.00
C PRO A 220 3.05 -36.98 -10.65
N GLY A 221 3.66 -38.10 -10.23
CA GLY A 221 4.92 -38.59 -10.76
C GLY A 221 6.18 -38.12 -10.04
N GLU A 222 6.05 -37.31 -9.00
CA GLU A 222 7.14 -36.86 -8.13
C GLU A 222 7.08 -37.50 -6.75
N GLU A 223 8.21 -37.53 -6.04
CA GLU A 223 8.24 -37.90 -4.63
C GLU A 223 7.62 -36.81 -3.77
N GLU A 224 6.83 -37.21 -2.77
CA GLU A 224 6.29 -36.29 -1.76
C GLU A 224 7.43 -35.58 -1.02
N TYR A 225 7.35 -34.24 -0.90
CA TYR A 225 8.32 -33.47 -0.15
C TYR A 225 7.63 -32.48 0.79
N SER A 226 8.28 -32.22 1.93
CA SER A 226 7.79 -31.25 2.91
C SER A 226 8.70 -30.03 2.93
N TYR A 227 8.09 -28.86 3.15
CA TYR A 227 8.81 -27.62 3.35
C TYR A 227 8.11 -26.75 4.41
N THR A 228 8.88 -25.86 5.02
CA THR A 228 8.31 -24.88 5.94
C THR A 228 7.66 -23.78 5.14
N TYR A 229 6.36 -23.64 5.29
CA TYR A 229 5.58 -22.53 4.74
C TYR A 229 5.45 -21.42 5.78
N THR A 230 5.48 -20.18 5.33
CA THR A 230 5.12 -18.99 6.11
C THR A 230 4.25 -18.08 5.26
N ARG A 231 3.05 -17.77 5.77
CA ARG A 231 2.07 -16.95 5.02
C ARG A 231 2.55 -15.56 4.70
N VAL A 232 3.42 -14.98 5.55
CA VAL A 232 4.04 -13.68 5.33
C VAL A 232 5.53 -13.75 5.60
N GLN A 233 6.30 -12.90 4.95
CA GLN A 233 7.75 -12.81 5.14
C GLN A 233 8.15 -11.60 5.97
N ASN A 234 7.32 -10.57 6.00
CA ASN A 234 7.57 -9.32 6.69
C ASN A 234 6.51 -9.05 7.75
N LEU A 235 6.99 -8.56 8.89
CA LEU A 235 6.17 -7.98 9.94
C LEU A 235 6.68 -6.58 10.25
N VAL A 236 5.79 -5.75 10.73
CA VAL A 236 6.13 -4.49 11.39
C VAL A 236 6.10 -4.72 12.88
N LYS A 237 7.19 -4.40 13.55
CA LYS A 237 7.28 -4.42 15.00
C LYS A 237 7.20 -3.00 15.53
N TYR A 238 6.27 -2.76 16.44
CA TYR A 238 6.22 -1.54 17.24
C TYR A 238 6.82 -1.83 18.62
N THR A 239 7.89 -1.10 18.95
CA THR A 239 8.52 -1.16 20.27
C THR A 239 8.17 0.11 21.00
N VAL A 240 7.34 0.00 22.04
CA VAL A 240 7.01 1.11 22.95
C VAL A 240 8.07 1.17 24.03
N VAL A 241 8.71 2.32 24.16
CA VAL A 241 9.84 2.54 25.06
C VAL A 241 9.52 3.67 26.03
N ASP A 242 9.58 3.39 27.33
CA ASP A 242 9.63 4.41 28.37
C ASP A 242 11.02 5.05 28.38
N ILE A 243 11.04 6.36 28.21
CA ILE A 243 12.22 7.20 28.23
C ILE A 243 12.18 8.22 29.38
N SER A 244 11.36 8.02 30.41
CA SER A 244 11.31 8.90 31.61
C SER A 244 12.68 9.06 32.26
N ASP A 245 13.52 8.01 32.25
CA ASP A 245 14.94 8.07 32.52
C ASP A 245 15.72 7.90 31.19
N ARG A 246 16.14 9.02 30.57
CA ARG A 246 16.90 9.01 29.30
C ARG A 246 18.25 8.25 29.41
N THR A 247 18.73 8.00 30.61
CA THR A 247 19.96 7.21 30.82
C THR A 247 19.72 5.70 30.89
N ALA A 248 18.45 5.29 31.06
CA ALA A 248 18.04 3.90 31.21
C ALA A 248 16.66 3.64 30.55
N PRO A 249 16.52 3.77 29.23
CA PRO A 249 15.25 3.51 28.55
C PRO A 249 14.82 2.05 28.72
N GLU A 250 13.53 1.83 28.95
CA GLU A 250 12.94 0.51 29.17
C GLU A 250 11.87 0.19 28.12
N VAL A 251 11.86 -1.05 27.59
CA VAL A 251 10.79 -1.52 26.70
C VAL A 251 9.57 -1.87 27.53
N GLU A 252 8.44 -1.25 27.22
CA GLU A 252 7.17 -1.49 27.90
C GLU A 252 6.27 -2.47 27.12
N ARG A 253 6.27 -2.37 25.79
CA ARG A 253 5.35 -3.13 24.94
C ARG A 253 5.99 -3.47 23.61
N GLU A 254 5.67 -4.64 23.06
CA GLU A 254 6.11 -5.07 21.74
C GLU A 254 4.93 -5.68 20.99
N ILE A 255 4.53 -5.01 19.90
CA ILE A 255 3.42 -5.41 19.04
C ILE A 255 4.00 -5.73 17.67
N TYR A 256 3.54 -6.80 17.04
CA TYR A 256 3.90 -7.20 15.69
C TYR A 256 2.64 -7.30 14.84
N ILE A 257 2.66 -6.71 13.65
CA ILE A 257 1.59 -6.82 12.66
C ILE A 257 2.15 -7.36 11.35
N GLU A 258 1.45 -8.27 10.73
CA GLU A 258 1.82 -8.80 9.41
C GLU A 258 1.73 -7.72 8.33
N GLY A 259 2.72 -7.68 7.45
CA GLY A 259 2.80 -6.73 6.34
C GLY A 259 4.01 -5.81 6.37
N ASN A 260 3.89 -4.71 5.66
CA ASN A 260 4.95 -3.72 5.50
C ASN A 260 4.51 -2.38 6.10
N TYR A 261 5.40 -1.75 6.83
CA TYR A 261 5.18 -0.40 7.34
C TYR A 261 5.12 0.59 6.18
N HIS A 262 4.13 1.47 6.22
CA HIS A 262 4.01 2.55 5.27
C HIS A 262 4.39 3.89 5.92
N THR A 263 3.63 4.31 6.93
CA THR A 263 3.86 5.58 7.63
C THR A 263 3.15 5.60 8.97
N ALA A 264 3.42 6.61 9.80
CA ALA A 264 2.62 6.92 10.98
C ALA A 264 2.45 8.42 11.18
N ARG A 265 1.37 8.80 11.86
CA ARG A 265 1.04 10.17 12.24
C ARG A 265 0.71 10.21 13.72
N LEU A 266 1.16 11.26 14.39
CA LEU A 266 0.86 11.54 15.79
C LEU A 266 0.06 12.83 15.87
N VAL A 267 -1.14 12.74 16.42
CA VAL A 267 -2.04 13.88 16.65
C VAL A 267 -2.56 13.78 18.07
N ASP A 268 -2.39 14.83 18.85
CA ASP A 268 -2.89 14.94 20.22
C ASP A 268 -2.57 13.70 21.10
N GLY A 269 -1.33 13.18 21.01
CA GLY A 269 -0.89 12.04 21.79
C GLY A 269 -1.33 10.67 21.29
N THR A 270 -2.01 10.63 20.13
CA THR A 270 -2.46 9.40 19.49
C THR A 270 -1.67 9.13 18.21
N MET A 271 -0.97 8.00 18.18
CA MET A 271 -0.31 7.50 16.98
C MET A 271 -1.29 6.69 16.14
N ARG A 272 -1.38 7.03 14.86
CA ARG A 272 -2.04 6.21 13.85
C ARG A 272 -1.01 5.73 12.85
N SER A 273 -0.79 4.44 12.84
CA SER A 273 0.18 3.81 11.95
C SER A 273 -0.51 3.06 10.84
N VAL A 274 -0.04 3.27 9.61
CA VAL A 274 -0.57 2.62 8.41
C VAL A 274 0.41 1.56 7.95
N THR A 275 -0.09 0.33 7.79
CA THR A 275 0.65 -0.79 7.22
C THR A 275 -0.10 -1.37 6.02
N HIS A 276 0.59 -2.11 5.18
CA HIS A 276 -0.03 -2.80 4.05
C HIS A 276 0.46 -4.25 3.97
N LEU A 277 -0.50 -5.18 3.89
CA LEU A 277 -0.28 -6.60 3.67
C LEU A 277 -0.76 -7.01 2.29
N TRP A 278 0.11 -7.60 1.48
CA TRP A 278 -0.28 -8.31 0.26
C TRP A 278 -0.66 -9.74 0.60
N THR A 279 -1.88 -10.11 0.27
CA THR A 279 -2.38 -11.48 0.53
C THR A 279 -1.74 -12.46 -0.46
N TYR A 280 -1.17 -13.52 0.07
CA TYR A 280 -0.65 -14.65 -0.68
C TYR A 280 -1.38 -15.92 -0.24
N ILE A 281 -1.92 -16.66 -1.20
CA ILE A 281 -2.63 -17.91 -0.93
C ILE A 281 -1.76 -19.09 -1.34
N GLU A 282 -1.44 -19.95 -0.36
CA GLU A 282 -0.61 -21.12 -0.58
C GLU A 282 -1.26 -22.12 -1.54
N GLY A 283 -0.47 -22.62 -2.46
CA GLY A 283 -0.91 -23.60 -3.46
C GLY A 283 -1.71 -23.04 -4.63
N MET A 284 -2.20 -21.81 -4.54
CA MET A 284 -2.89 -21.16 -5.66
C MET A 284 -1.91 -20.82 -6.77
N ARG A 285 -2.28 -21.11 -8.00
CA ARG A 285 -1.42 -20.89 -9.18
C ARG A 285 -1.94 -19.76 -10.04
N THR A 286 -1.07 -18.84 -10.35
CA THR A 286 -1.30 -17.76 -11.33
C THR A 286 -0.71 -18.06 -12.71
N TRP A 287 -0.35 -19.32 -12.96
CA TRP A 287 0.17 -19.82 -14.23
C TRP A 287 -0.35 -21.22 -14.53
N VAL A 288 -0.52 -21.50 -15.82
CA VAL A 288 -0.92 -22.82 -16.32
C VAL A 288 0.29 -23.75 -16.36
N TYR A 289 0.19 -24.91 -15.73
CA TYR A 289 1.21 -25.94 -15.84
C TYR A 289 0.94 -26.80 -17.09
N LEU A 290 1.87 -26.73 -18.06
CA LEU A 290 1.72 -27.44 -19.32
C LEU A 290 2.39 -28.82 -19.26
N PRO A 291 1.69 -29.90 -19.64
CA PRO A 291 2.25 -31.25 -19.67
C PRO A 291 3.30 -31.39 -20.78
N GLU A 292 4.13 -32.42 -20.70
CA GLU A 292 5.20 -32.72 -21.67
C GLU A 292 4.65 -32.82 -23.10
N THR A 293 3.45 -33.35 -23.28
CA THR A 293 2.75 -33.48 -24.57
C THR A 293 2.55 -32.17 -25.30
N TYR A 294 2.42 -31.06 -24.56
CA TYR A 294 2.33 -29.72 -25.14
C TYR A 294 3.60 -29.36 -25.96
N TRP A 295 4.75 -29.75 -25.46
CA TRP A 295 6.04 -29.45 -26.07
C TRP A 295 6.42 -30.46 -27.17
N GLU A 296 5.78 -31.64 -27.19
CA GLU A 296 6.05 -32.69 -28.16
C GLU A 296 5.21 -32.56 -29.43
N THR A 297 4.06 -31.84 -29.39
CA THR A 297 3.22 -31.66 -30.58
C THR A 297 3.71 -30.51 -31.47
N ASP A 298 3.63 -30.73 -32.80
CA ASP A 298 3.91 -29.71 -33.81
C ASP A 298 2.63 -28.95 -34.29
N SER A 299 1.45 -29.37 -33.82
CA SER A 299 0.16 -28.77 -34.21
C SER A 299 -0.24 -27.65 -33.26
N ASP A 300 -0.43 -26.46 -33.78
CA ASP A 300 -0.91 -25.32 -32.97
C ASP A 300 -2.34 -25.52 -32.46
N GLU A 301 -3.18 -26.22 -33.25
CA GLU A 301 -4.55 -26.58 -32.83
C GLU A 301 -4.51 -27.56 -31.63
N GLU A 302 -3.64 -28.56 -31.66
CA GLU A 302 -3.45 -29.49 -30.55
C GLU A 302 -2.83 -28.81 -29.33
N ARG A 303 -1.86 -27.90 -29.51
CA ARG A 303 -1.32 -27.07 -28.42
C ARG A 303 -2.40 -26.25 -27.74
N MET A 304 -3.29 -25.64 -28.53
CA MET A 304 -4.40 -24.84 -28.03
C MET A 304 -5.38 -25.68 -27.22
N GLU A 305 -5.69 -26.91 -27.67
CA GLU A 305 -6.55 -27.84 -26.94
C GLU A 305 -5.91 -28.24 -25.59
N ILE A 306 -4.62 -28.61 -25.60
CA ILE A 306 -3.87 -28.96 -24.36
C ILE A 306 -3.80 -27.77 -23.40
N TRP A 307 -3.59 -26.56 -23.94
CA TRP A 307 -3.59 -25.33 -23.13
C TRP A 307 -4.94 -25.11 -22.43
N ASN A 308 -6.04 -25.19 -23.18
CA ASN A 308 -7.38 -24.98 -22.63
C ASN A 308 -7.71 -26.01 -21.54
N GLU A 309 -7.42 -27.29 -21.77
CA GLU A 309 -7.61 -28.33 -20.76
C GLU A 309 -6.76 -28.06 -19.49
N SER A 310 -5.52 -27.61 -19.67
CA SER A 310 -4.61 -27.29 -18.56
C SER A 310 -5.07 -26.04 -17.80
N MET A 311 -5.61 -25.05 -18.50
CA MET A 311 -6.19 -23.83 -17.94
C MET A 311 -7.42 -24.17 -17.07
N GLU A 312 -8.38 -24.93 -17.63
CA GLU A 312 -9.58 -25.37 -16.91
C GLU A 312 -9.21 -26.19 -15.66
N GLY A 313 -8.22 -27.08 -15.78
CA GLY A 313 -7.72 -27.85 -14.65
C GLY A 313 -7.09 -26.97 -13.56
N THR A 314 -6.36 -25.91 -13.95
CA THR A 314 -5.76 -24.95 -13.01
C THR A 314 -6.83 -24.12 -12.30
N ILE A 315 -7.83 -23.63 -13.04
CA ILE A 315 -8.96 -22.88 -12.46
C ILE A 315 -9.71 -23.74 -11.45
N ALA A 316 -10.03 -24.99 -11.80
CA ALA A 316 -10.76 -25.89 -10.90
C ALA A 316 -9.96 -26.23 -9.63
N ALA A 317 -8.64 -26.40 -9.75
CA ALA A 317 -7.77 -26.64 -8.59
C ALA A 317 -7.68 -25.42 -7.68
N ASN A 318 -7.52 -24.23 -8.25
CA ASN A 318 -7.51 -22.97 -7.50
C ASN A 318 -8.85 -22.69 -6.81
N GLN A 319 -9.98 -22.94 -7.50
CA GLN A 319 -11.31 -22.78 -6.90
C GLN A 319 -11.47 -23.66 -5.65
N ALA A 320 -11.00 -24.90 -5.69
CA ALA A 320 -11.07 -25.78 -4.53
C ALA A 320 -10.24 -25.26 -3.34
N ILE A 321 -9.10 -24.61 -3.61
CA ILE A 321 -8.31 -23.95 -2.56
C ILE A 321 -9.08 -22.76 -2.01
N ILE A 322 -9.62 -21.90 -2.87
CA ILE A 322 -10.35 -20.69 -2.47
C ILE A 322 -11.59 -21.05 -1.64
N ASP A 323 -12.32 -22.10 -2.00
CA ASP A 323 -13.52 -22.54 -1.28
C ASP A 323 -13.21 -23.02 0.17
N ASP A 324 -11.98 -23.46 0.43
CA ASP A 324 -11.53 -23.93 1.75
C ASP A 324 -10.92 -22.81 2.61
N LEU A 325 -10.68 -21.58 2.06
CA LEU A 325 -10.11 -20.47 2.80
C LEU A 325 -11.05 -19.95 3.89
N THR A 326 -10.44 -19.50 4.97
CA THR A 326 -11.09 -18.85 6.12
C THR A 326 -10.59 -17.40 6.28
N LEU A 327 -11.19 -16.62 7.16
CA LEU A 327 -10.68 -15.27 7.46
C LEU A 327 -9.25 -15.29 8.02
N ASP A 328 -8.88 -16.34 8.72
CA ASP A 328 -7.53 -16.54 9.26
C ASP A 328 -6.47 -16.60 8.14
N ASP A 329 -6.86 -17.03 6.94
CA ASP A 329 -5.97 -17.10 5.78
C ASP A 329 -5.78 -15.73 5.10
N PHE A 330 -6.71 -14.79 5.27
CA PHE A 330 -6.69 -13.48 4.62
C PHE A 330 -6.23 -12.37 5.54
N ALA A 331 -6.81 -12.29 6.75
CA ALA A 331 -6.68 -11.16 7.64
C ALA A 331 -5.24 -10.99 8.16
N PRO A 332 -4.73 -9.76 8.32
CA PRO A 332 -3.44 -9.52 8.97
C PRO A 332 -3.46 -10.02 10.42
N HIS A 333 -2.51 -10.87 10.79
CA HIS A 333 -2.36 -11.27 12.18
C HIS A 333 -1.58 -10.21 12.96
N ILE A 334 -2.00 -10.04 14.22
CA ILE A 334 -1.35 -9.17 15.19
C ILE A 334 -0.89 -10.04 16.35
N TYR A 335 0.38 -9.90 16.70
CA TYR A 335 1.00 -10.63 17.82
C TYR A 335 1.50 -9.63 18.85
N GLU A 336 1.49 -10.02 20.10
CA GLU A 336 1.96 -9.16 21.19
C GLU A 336 2.69 -9.97 22.25
N ILE A 337 3.72 -9.36 22.85
CA ILE A 337 4.41 -9.94 24.01
C ILE A 337 3.77 -9.37 25.28
N GLY A 338 3.02 -10.21 25.98
CA GLY A 338 2.43 -9.92 27.28
C GLY A 338 3.16 -10.59 28.45
N GLU A 339 2.56 -10.54 29.64
CA GLU A 339 3.13 -11.14 30.87
C GLU A 339 3.29 -12.67 30.74
N ASP A 340 2.41 -13.35 30.01
CA ASP A 340 2.42 -14.80 29.80
C ASP A 340 3.25 -15.23 28.57
N GLY A 341 3.90 -14.30 27.89
CA GLY A 341 4.70 -14.51 26.67
C GLY A 341 4.00 -14.00 25.41
N LEU A 342 4.48 -14.45 24.25
CA LEU A 342 3.93 -14.08 22.95
C LEU A 342 2.55 -14.72 22.74
N PHE A 343 1.58 -13.93 22.31
CA PHE A 343 0.25 -14.39 21.91
C PHE A 343 -0.22 -13.69 20.62
N GLN A 344 -1.17 -14.31 19.93
CA GLN A 344 -1.84 -13.74 18.77
C GLN A 344 -3.17 -13.13 19.21
N HIS A 345 -3.47 -11.92 18.76
CA HIS A 345 -4.80 -11.34 18.91
C HIS A 345 -5.81 -12.15 18.07
N PRO A 346 -6.98 -12.48 18.65
CA PRO A 346 -7.98 -13.25 17.91
C PRO A 346 -8.54 -12.43 16.76
N ILE A 347 -8.71 -13.07 15.60
CA ILE A 347 -9.46 -12.50 14.49
C ILE A 347 -10.96 -12.57 14.85
N SER A 348 -11.69 -11.52 14.53
CA SER A 348 -13.14 -11.46 14.76
C SER A 348 -13.88 -12.62 14.10
N SER A 349 -14.88 -13.16 14.76
CA SER A 349 -15.57 -14.38 14.32
C SER A 349 -17.10 -14.25 14.19
N GLY A 350 -17.63 -13.05 14.27
CA GLY A 350 -19.08 -12.86 14.18
C GLY A 350 -19.45 -11.44 13.74
N ASP A 351 -18.75 -10.47 14.27
CA ASP A 351 -18.81 -9.06 13.92
C ASP A 351 -17.46 -8.71 13.30
N CYS A 352 -17.46 -8.22 12.07
CA CYS A 352 -16.28 -7.80 11.33
C CYS A 352 -16.33 -6.31 10.98
N SER A 353 -16.90 -5.50 11.85
CA SER A 353 -17.03 -4.04 11.66
C SER A 353 -15.69 -3.30 11.59
N GLU A 354 -14.60 -3.94 12.01
CA GLU A 354 -13.23 -3.48 11.81
C GLU A 354 -12.71 -3.66 10.37
N TYR A 355 -13.50 -4.32 9.51
CA TYR A 355 -13.14 -4.54 8.10
C TYR A 355 -14.05 -3.75 7.18
N SER A 356 -13.46 -3.15 6.15
CA SER A 356 -14.18 -2.45 5.10
C SER A 356 -13.59 -2.73 3.72
N ALA A 357 -14.38 -2.60 2.69
CA ALA A 357 -13.95 -2.71 1.31
C ALA A 357 -14.74 -1.78 0.40
N SER A 358 -14.10 -1.27 -0.65
CA SER A 358 -14.79 -0.64 -1.76
C SER A 358 -15.10 -1.68 -2.84
N ALA A 359 -16.31 -1.65 -3.40
CA ALA A 359 -16.65 -2.48 -4.55
C ALA A 359 -15.80 -2.14 -5.80
N ASP A 360 -15.16 -0.98 -5.82
CA ASP A 360 -14.26 -0.52 -6.88
C ASP A 360 -12.79 -0.86 -6.62
N SER A 361 -12.45 -1.36 -5.43
CA SER A 361 -11.07 -1.71 -5.11
C SER A 361 -10.61 -2.90 -5.94
N ALA A 362 -9.45 -2.75 -6.56
CA ALA A 362 -8.73 -3.83 -7.22
C ALA A 362 -7.67 -4.46 -6.31
N GLY A 363 -7.77 -4.19 -5.01
CA GLY A 363 -6.73 -4.54 -4.03
C GLY A 363 -6.62 -6.03 -3.77
N ARG A 364 -5.39 -6.49 -3.60
CA ARG A 364 -5.02 -7.87 -3.24
C ARG A 364 -4.53 -7.97 -1.80
N GLY A 365 -4.92 -7.04 -0.95
CA GLY A 365 -4.39 -6.99 0.39
C GLY A 365 -5.21 -6.12 1.30
N PHE A 366 -4.59 -5.81 2.42
CA PHE A 366 -5.18 -4.97 3.45
C PHE A 366 -4.27 -3.78 3.75
N THR A 367 -4.84 -2.59 3.70
CA THR A 367 -4.29 -1.42 4.38
C THR A 367 -4.87 -1.41 5.77
N THR A 368 -4.00 -1.44 6.78
CA THR A 368 -4.41 -1.44 8.19
C THR A 368 -4.01 -0.12 8.82
N ILE A 369 -4.97 0.55 9.45
CA ILE A 369 -4.73 1.70 10.33
C ILE A 369 -4.76 1.17 11.76
N MET A 370 -3.67 1.34 12.49
CA MET A 370 -3.57 0.96 13.90
C MET A 370 -3.47 2.21 14.76
N THR A 371 -4.41 2.38 15.67
CA THR A 371 -4.55 3.52 16.58
C THR A 371 -4.05 3.15 17.96
N ILE A 372 -3.07 3.90 18.48
CA ILE A 372 -2.49 3.73 19.81
C ILE A 372 -2.38 5.08 20.51
N GLN A 373 -2.97 5.20 21.69
CA GLN A 373 -2.74 6.34 22.58
C GLN A 373 -1.38 6.20 23.26
N MET A 374 -0.41 7.02 22.86
CA MET A 374 0.99 6.83 23.25
C MET A 374 1.25 6.93 24.76
N LEU A 375 0.53 7.79 25.48
CA LEU A 375 0.72 8.02 26.92
C LEU A 375 -0.28 7.25 27.79
N SER A 376 -1.18 6.44 27.19
CA SER A 376 -2.10 5.59 27.95
C SER A 376 -1.37 4.40 28.57
N ASP A 377 -1.73 4.08 29.82
CA ASP A 377 -1.29 2.82 30.46
C ASP A 377 -2.21 1.64 30.04
N ASP A 378 -3.34 1.94 29.34
CA ASP A 378 -4.20 0.91 28.81
C ASP A 378 -3.52 0.30 27.57
N SER A 379 -3.58 -1.02 27.48
CA SER A 379 -3.02 -1.77 26.35
C SER A 379 -3.96 -1.82 25.15
N ASP A 380 -5.05 -1.07 25.17
CA ASP A 380 -6.03 -1.06 24.12
C ASP A 380 -5.43 -0.45 22.85
N MET A 381 -5.66 -1.10 21.74
CA MET A 381 -5.41 -0.61 20.40
C MET A 381 -6.67 -0.83 19.58
N GLU A 382 -6.95 0.10 18.72
CA GLU A 382 -8.01 -0.02 17.74
C GLU A 382 -7.38 -0.28 16.38
N VAL A 383 -8.04 -1.04 15.52
CA VAL A 383 -7.50 -1.47 14.23
C VAL A 383 -8.61 -1.44 13.18
N ASP A 384 -8.36 -0.72 12.08
CA ASP A 384 -9.21 -0.74 10.90
C ASP A 384 -8.50 -1.42 9.75
N HIS A 385 -9.14 -2.40 9.14
CA HIS A 385 -8.65 -3.13 7.99
C HIS A 385 -9.44 -2.76 6.74
N ILE A 386 -8.77 -2.19 5.75
CA ILE A 386 -9.38 -1.80 4.49
C ILE A 386 -8.84 -2.72 3.40
N THR A 387 -9.72 -3.46 2.74
CA THR A 387 -9.33 -4.23 1.54
C THR A 387 -9.00 -3.24 0.44
N SER A 388 -7.71 -3.11 0.13
CA SER A 388 -7.20 -2.09 -0.78
C SER A 388 -5.87 -2.48 -1.41
N SER A 389 -5.47 -1.77 -2.44
CA SER A 389 -4.08 -1.69 -2.87
C SER A 389 -3.31 -0.70 -1.99
N TRP A 390 -2.03 -0.48 -2.30
CA TRP A 390 -1.24 0.52 -1.61
C TRP A 390 -1.81 1.93 -1.83
N ALA A 391 -1.87 2.76 -0.77
CA ALA A 391 -2.44 4.11 -0.81
C ALA A 391 -1.45 5.16 -0.30
N HIS A 392 -1.52 6.39 -0.82
CA HIS A 392 -0.86 7.54 -0.20
C HIS A 392 -1.64 7.98 1.04
N VAL A 393 -0.93 8.39 2.08
CA VAL A 393 -1.51 8.78 3.36
C VAL A 393 -1.21 10.24 3.65
N TYR A 394 -2.27 11.00 3.90
CA TYR A 394 -2.22 12.37 4.40
C TYR A 394 -2.99 12.46 5.72
N ALA A 395 -2.59 13.33 6.64
CA ALA A 395 -3.39 13.65 7.82
C ALA A 395 -3.31 15.14 8.14
N SER A 396 -4.45 15.68 8.58
CA SER A 396 -4.56 16.94 9.34
C SER A 396 -4.84 16.60 10.81
N GLN A 397 -5.17 17.59 11.63
CA GLN A 397 -5.52 17.36 13.04
C GLN A 397 -6.84 16.58 13.21
N ASP A 398 -7.77 16.72 12.27
CA ASP A 398 -9.12 16.18 12.39
C ASP A 398 -9.39 15.01 11.43
N VAL A 399 -8.62 14.89 10.32
CA VAL A 399 -8.88 13.89 9.30
C VAL A 399 -7.62 13.18 8.83
N MET A 400 -7.78 11.89 8.51
CA MET A 400 -6.81 11.11 7.74
C MET A 400 -7.40 10.80 6.36
N VAL A 401 -6.56 10.87 5.33
CA VAL A 401 -6.95 10.59 3.94
C VAL A 401 -6.08 9.48 3.39
N LEU A 402 -6.71 8.45 2.85
CA LEU A 402 -6.07 7.45 2.02
C LEU A 402 -6.41 7.71 0.55
N ALA A 403 -5.39 7.89 -0.27
CA ALA A 403 -5.54 8.06 -1.72
C ALA A 403 -5.03 6.80 -2.43
N GLU A 404 -5.98 5.96 -2.85
CA GLU A 404 -5.73 4.66 -3.47
C GLU A 404 -5.83 4.77 -4.99
N PRO A 405 -4.85 4.30 -5.79
CA PRO A 405 -5.02 4.19 -7.23
C PRO A 405 -6.21 3.28 -7.58
N ALA A 406 -7.19 3.82 -8.31
CA ALA A 406 -8.38 3.10 -8.75
C ALA A 406 -8.14 2.30 -10.04
N ASN A 407 -6.90 1.96 -10.34
CA ASN A 407 -6.51 1.30 -11.56
C ASN A 407 -6.27 -0.18 -11.33
N ASP A 408 -7.12 -1.00 -11.96
CA ASP A 408 -6.76 -2.38 -12.24
C ASP A 408 -5.80 -2.38 -13.44
N TRP A 409 -4.52 -2.67 -13.19
CA TRP A 409 -3.48 -2.66 -14.22
C TRP A 409 -3.86 -3.44 -15.48
N TRP A 410 -4.55 -4.57 -15.35
CA TRP A 410 -4.92 -5.40 -16.48
C TRP A 410 -5.98 -4.76 -17.35
N TRP A 411 -7.02 -4.19 -16.73
CA TRP A 411 -8.10 -3.50 -17.44
C TRP A 411 -7.64 -2.15 -17.97
N PHE A 412 -6.80 -1.44 -17.20
CA PHE A 412 -6.21 -0.17 -17.61
C PHE A 412 -5.45 -0.30 -18.94
N TRP A 413 -4.63 -1.34 -19.13
CA TRP A 413 -3.88 -1.54 -20.37
C TRP A 413 -4.67 -2.08 -21.54
N ARG A 414 -5.92 -2.47 -21.37
CA ARG A 414 -6.74 -3.16 -22.36
C ARG A 414 -8.07 -2.50 -22.67
N ASN A 415 -8.52 -1.58 -21.86
CA ASN A 415 -9.83 -0.94 -22.00
C ASN A 415 -9.69 0.57 -21.99
N SER A 416 -10.05 1.23 -23.10
CA SER A 416 -10.03 2.69 -23.20
C SER A 416 -11.04 3.39 -22.28
N GLY A 417 -12.01 2.67 -21.73
CA GLY A 417 -12.95 3.20 -20.73
C GLY A 417 -12.40 3.20 -19.29
N TRP A 418 -11.18 2.72 -19.09
CA TRP A 418 -10.48 2.74 -17.80
C TRP A 418 -9.41 3.82 -17.80
N ASP A 419 -9.81 5.05 -17.53
CA ASP A 419 -8.87 6.16 -17.37
C ASP A 419 -8.19 6.11 -16.01
N ASP A 420 -7.04 6.79 -15.91
CA ASP A 420 -6.36 6.98 -14.64
C ASP A 420 -7.31 7.64 -13.63
N ALA A 421 -7.40 7.06 -12.44
CA ALA A 421 -8.21 7.61 -11.37
C ALA A 421 -7.65 7.25 -10.00
N THR A 422 -8.00 8.04 -9.00
CA THR A 422 -7.65 7.83 -7.60
C THR A 422 -8.91 7.86 -6.74
N ASN A 423 -9.12 6.82 -5.94
CA ASN A 423 -10.12 6.79 -4.88
C ASN A 423 -9.57 7.51 -3.66
N ILE A 424 -10.39 8.34 -3.06
CA ILE A 424 -10.07 9.14 -1.88
C ILE A 424 -10.98 8.68 -0.75
N HIS A 425 -10.41 8.12 0.31
CA HIS A 425 -11.12 7.69 1.51
C HIS A 425 -10.75 8.63 2.66
N VAL A 426 -11.75 9.15 3.35
CA VAL A 426 -11.58 10.11 4.45
C VAL A 426 -12.06 9.47 5.75
N PHE A 427 -11.24 9.61 6.78
CA PHE A 427 -11.48 9.14 8.13
C PHE A 427 -11.41 10.32 9.10
N ASP A 428 -12.34 10.38 10.05
CA ASP A 428 -12.30 11.27 11.21
C ASP A 428 -11.32 10.70 12.24
N ILE A 429 -10.37 11.51 12.65
CA ILE A 429 -9.36 11.17 13.64
C ILE A 429 -9.37 12.11 14.85
N SER A 430 -10.44 12.90 15.00
CA SER A 430 -10.61 13.84 16.12
C SER A 430 -10.84 13.15 17.46
N ASP A 431 -11.38 11.91 17.47
CA ASP A 431 -11.40 11.08 18.67
C ASP A 431 -10.06 10.35 18.84
N PRO A 432 -9.36 10.51 19.99
CA PRO A 432 -8.07 9.86 20.20
C PRO A 432 -8.15 8.33 20.37
N SER A 433 -9.34 7.75 20.56
CA SER A 433 -9.52 6.32 20.80
C SER A 433 -9.88 5.51 19.56
N GLU A 434 -10.31 6.16 18.47
CA GLU A 434 -10.79 5.48 17.27
C GLU A 434 -10.46 6.25 15.99
N THR A 435 -10.54 5.55 14.86
CA THR A 435 -10.46 6.11 13.52
C THR A 435 -11.76 5.78 12.80
N THR A 436 -12.57 6.78 12.49
CA THR A 436 -13.93 6.56 11.97
C THR A 436 -14.01 6.89 10.49
N TYR A 437 -14.45 5.94 9.66
CA TYR A 437 -14.70 6.21 8.24
C TYR A 437 -15.80 7.27 8.06
N VAL A 438 -15.53 8.27 7.20
CA VAL A 438 -16.45 9.37 6.91
C VAL A 438 -17.06 9.23 5.54
N ALA A 439 -16.24 9.23 4.50
CA ALA A 439 -16.73 9.24 3.13
C ALA A 439 -15.64 8.89 2.12
N SER A 440 -16.05 8.48 0.92
CA SER A 440 -15.15 8.28 -0.20
C SER A 440 -15.61 9.01 -1.46
N GLY A 441 -14.64 9.34 -2.30
CA GLY A 441 -14.86 9.94 -3.62
C GLY A 441 -13.80 9.48 -4.60
N ARG A 442 -13.95 9.91 -5.85
CA ARG A 442 -12.98 9.63 -6.90
C ARG A 442 -12.61 10.90 -7.62
N VAL A 443 -11.34 11.00 -8.01
CA VAL A 443 -10.82 12.02 -8.89
C VAL A 443 -10.13 11.36 -10.08
N ASP A 444 -10.13 12.05 -11.22
CA ASP A 444 -9.41 11.62 -12.41
C ASP A 444 -7.91 11.84 -12.21
N GLY A 445 -7.09 10.96 -12.78
CA GLY A 445 -5.64 11.00 -12.69
C GLY A 445 -5.06 10.33 -11.43
N THR A 446 -3.75 10.33 -11.37
CA THR A 446 -2.95 9.67 -10.33
C THR A 446 -2.36 10.69 -9.36
N VAL A 447 -2.52 10.48 -8.06
CA VAL A 447 -1.84 11.21 -6.98
C VAL A 447 -0.37 10.78 -6.96
N GLN A 448 0.57 11.73 -6.91
CA GLN A 448 1.99 11.43 -6.93
C GLN A 448 2.53 11.04 -5.56
N ASP A 449 2.17 11.79 -4.54
CA ASP A 449 2.63 11.60 -3.15
C ASP A 449 1.71 12.30 -2.15
N GLN A 450 2.04 12.24 -0.86
CA GLN A 450 1.28 12.89 0.22
C GLN A 450 1.17 14.41 0.06
N PHE A 451 2.15 15.07 -0.57
CA PHE A 451 2.14 16.54 -0.76
C PHE A 451 1.16 17.00 -1.84
N SER A 452 0.62 16.06 -2.60
CA SER A 452 -0.49 16.28 -3.54
C SER A 452 -1.86 16.38 -2.85
N LEU A 453 -1.89 16.18 -1.53
CA LEU A 453 -3.10 16.17 -0.69
C LEU A 453 -3.03 17.30 0.34
N SER A 454 -4.16 17.93 0.61
CA SER A 454 -4.32 18.85 1.74
C SER A 454 -5.78 18.96 2.18
N GLU A 455 -6.02 19.33 3.42
CA GLU A 455 -7.34 19.58 3.97
C GLU A 455 -7.46 21.04 4.45
N HIS A 456 -8.64 21.62 4.34
CA HIS A 456 -8.96 22.89 4.98
C HIS A 456 -10.46 23.06 5.21
N ASN A 457 -10.87 23.15 6.46
CA ASN A 457 -12.27 23.30 6.89
C ASN A 457 -13.20 22.21 6.31
N GLY A 458 -12.78 20.96 6.36
CA GLY A 458 -13.52 19.79 5.85
C GLY A 458 -13.50 19.66 4.32
N VAL A 459 -12.69 20.45 3.62
CA VAL A 459 -12.52 20.35 2.16
C VAL A 459 -11.17 19.71 1.85
N ILE A 460 -11.21 18.55 1.24
CA ILE A 460 -10.02 17.84 0.75
C ILE A 460 -9.63 18.40 -0.62
N ARG A 461 -8.37 18.75 -0.80
CA ARG A 461 -7.79 19.18 -2.08
C ARG A 461 -6.86 18.09 -2.56
N VAL A 462 -6.99 17.74 -3.84
CA VAL A 462 -6.23 16.65 -4.45
C VAL A 462 -5.63 17.16 -5.76
N ALA A 463 -4.31 17.07 -5.89
CA ALA A 463 -3.61 17.30 -7.15
C ALA A 463 -3.30 15.97 -7.84
N THR A 464 -3.62 15.87 -9.13
CA THR A 464 -3.41 14.65 -9.91
C THR A 464 -2.78 14.94 -11.27
N THR A 465 -2.22 13.89 -11.87
CA THR A 465 -1.78 13.88 -13.27
C THR A 465 -2.54 12.79 -14.01
N GLU A 466 -3.25 13.15 -15.07
CA GLU A 466 -3.90 12.25 -16.00
C GLU A 466 -2.99 11.92 -17.17
N ASP A 467 -3.25 10.77 -17.83
CA ASP A 467 -2.57 10.32 -19.05
C ASP A 467 -1.05 10.29 -18.98
N ALA A 468 -0.52 10.15 -17.75
CA ALA A 468 0.93 10.06 -17.52
C ALA A 468 1.61 8.90 -18.28
N TRP A 469 0.83 7.86 -18.65
CA TRP A 469 1.34 6.62 -19.23
C TRP A 469 1.20 6.53 -20.76
N GLY A 470 0.36 7.37 -21.39
CA GLY A 470 0.12 7.41 -22.84
C GLY A 470 -0.22 6.03 -23.43
N ARG A 471 -1.51 5.71 -23.54
CA ARG A 471 -2.00 4.42 -24.08
C ARG A 471 -2.36 4.54 -25.55
N TRP A 472 -1.45 5.05 -26.37
CA TRP A 472 -1.65 5.38 -27.78
C TRP A 472 -2.30 4.25 -28.61
N TRP A 473 -2.16 2.99 -28.21
CA TRP A 473 -2.76 1.82 -28.91
C TRP A 473 -4.25 1.61 -28.57
N LEU A 474 -4.78 2.26 -27.54
CA LEU A 474 -6.19 2.20 -27.17
C LEU A 474 -6.98 3.43 -27.61
N GLU A 475 -6.30 4.50 -27.95
CA GLU A 475 -6.92 5.78 -28.23
C GLU A 475 -7.18 5.94 -29.72
N THR A 476 -8.41 6.38 -30.04
CA THR A 476 -8.83 6.72 -31.40
C THR A 476 -8.59 8.19 -31.76
N GLU A 477 -8.15 9.00 -30.78
CA GLU A 477 -7.84 10.42 -30.90
C GLU A 477 -6.35 10.67 -30.63
N GLU A 478 -5.81 11.79 -31.14
CA GLU A 478 -4.41 12.17 -30.89
C GLU A 478 -4.18 12.36 -29.37
N TRP A 479 -3.22 11.63 -28.81
CA TRP A 479 -2.77 11.82 -27.44
C TRP A 479 -2.18 13.23 -27.27
N THR A 480 -2.74 13.99 -26.33
CA THR A 480 -2.36 15.40 -26.09
C THR A 480 -1.25 15.56 -25.04
N GLY A 481 -0.80 14.47 -24.44
CA GLY A 481 0.17 14.49 -23.33
C GLY A 481 -0.51 14.52 -21.96
N PRO A 482 0.29 14.36 -20.89
CA PRO A 482 -0.24 14.37 -19.54
C PRO A 482 -0.82 15.74 -19.17
N SER A 483 -1.94 15.72 -18.43
CA SER A 483 -2.56 16.94 -17.89
C SER A 483 -2.54 16.92 -16.35
N ASN A 484 -2.35 18.10 -15.75
CA ASN A 484 -2.35 18.26 -14.31
C ASN A 484 -3.65 18.92 -13.84
N ASN A 485 -4.23 18.36 -12.77
CA ASN A 485 -5.52 18.75 -12.26
C ASN A 485 -5.43 19.05 -10.75
N VAL A 486 -6.32 19.91 -10.26
CA VAL A 486 -6.59 20.09 -8.83
C VAL A 486 -8.09 19.99 -8.61
N PHE A 487 -8.47 19.06 -7.77
CA PHE A 487 -9.85 18.83 -7.33
C PHE A 487 -10.06 19.32 -5.90
N THR A 488 -11.28 19.72 -5.59
CA THR A 488 -11.74 19.94 -4.22
C THR A 488 -12.94 19.09 -3.95
N LEU A 489 -12.90 18.31 -2.85
CA LEU A 489 -13.93 17.37 -2.44
C LEU A 489 -14.45 17.76 -1.06
N ALA A 490 -15.74 17.50 -0.81
CA ALA A 490 -16.33 17.64 0.52
C ALA A 490 -17.39 16.57 0.75
N ALA A 491 -17.57 16.16 2.01
CA ALA A 491 -18.66 15.25 2.37
C ALA A 491 -20.03 15.94 2.17
N MET A 492 -21.02 15.21 1.67
CA MET A 492 -22.33 15.73 1.28
C MET A 492 -23.07 16.44 2.43
N GLU A 493 -22.93 15.98 3.65
CA GLU A 493 -23.61 16.54 4.83
C GLU A 493 -23.29 18.02 5.12
N CYS A 494 -22.14 18.50 4.67
CA CYS A 494 -21.69 19.87 4.96
C CYS A 494 -22.28 20.94 4.03
N MET A 495 -23.00 20.58 2.97
CA MET A 495 -23.33 21.52 1.90
C MET A 495 -24.79 22.01 1.87
N ILE A 496 -25.72 21.37 2.58
CA ILE A 496 -27.16 21.71 2.52
C ILE A 496 -27.69 22.12 3.90
N PRO A 497 -28.20 23.36 4.08
CA PRO A 497 -28.72 23.83 5.38
C PRO A 497 -29.98 23.13 5.87
N GLU A 498 -30.61 22.29 5.09
CA GLU A 498 -31.92 21.65 5.39
C GLU A 498 -31.86 20.13 5.65
N GLY A 499 -30.65 19.58 5.81
CA GLY A 499 -30.44 18.15 6.06
C GLY A 499 -30.24 17.35 4.77
N CYS A 500 -29.15 16.61 4.68
CA CYS A 500 -28.82 15.77 3.54
C CYS A 500 -29.76 14.55 3.48
N GLU A 501 -30.62 14.48 2.47
CA GLU A 501 -31.19 13.22 2.02
C GLU A 501 -30.28 12.61 0.95
N GLY A 502 -29.13 12.05 1.35
CA GLY A 502 -28.19 11.35 0.50
C GLY A 502 -27.35 10.39 1.32
N ASP A 503 -26.62 9.52 0.66
CA ASP A 503 -25.67 8.64 1.32
C ASP A 503 -24.57 9.53 1.93
N SER A 504 -24.47 9.54 3.26
CA SER A 504 -23.53 10.39 4.01
C SER A 504 -22.07 10.03 3.75
N SER A 505 -21.82 8.88 3.14
CA SER A 505 -20.50 8.32 2.84
C SER A 505 -19.90 8.73 1.47
N GLU A 506 -20.51 9.68 0.76
CA GLU A 506 -20.01 10.17 -0.54
C GLU A 506 -19.29 11.51 -0.42
N LEU A 507 -18.06 11.59 -0.96
CA LEU A 507 -17.34 12.84 -1.21
C LEU A 507 -17.76 13.41 -2.57
N VAL A 508 -18.26 14.63 -2.55
CA VAL A 508 -18.71 15.32 -3.77
C VAL A 508 -17.63 16.29 -4.25
N GLN A 509 -17.34 16.25 -5.54
CA GLN A 509 -16.48 17.24 -6.17
C GLN A 509 -17.17 18.61 -6.19
N ILE A 510 -16.60 19.58 -5.47
CA ILE A 510 -17.11 20.96 -5.36
C ILE A 510 -16.35 21.96 -6.22
N GLY A 511 -15.19 21.59 -6.72
CA GLY A 511 -14.40 22.39 -7.64
C GLY A 511 -13.36 21.58 -8.38
N HIS A 512 -12.99 22.08 -9.56
CA HIS A 512 -11.95 21.50 -10.41
C HIS A 512 -11.24 22.58 -11.21
N VAL A 513 -9.94 22.47 -11.31
CA VAL A 513 -9.10 23.26 -12.22
C VAL A 513 -8.20 22.26 -12.94
N GLY A 514 -8.37 22.14 -14.25
CA GLY A 514 -7.57 21.28 -15.12
C GLY A 514 -6.57 22.07 -15.98
N ASP A 515 -5.73 21.36 -16.72
CA ASP A 515 -4.74 21.90 -17.66
C ASP A 515 -3.81 22.98 -17.03
N ILE A 516 -3.41 22.77 -15.78
CA ILE A 516 -2.67 23.78 -14.99
C ILE A 516 -1.25 23.98 -15.54
N ALA A 517 -0.65 22.94 -16.10
CA ALA A 517 0.65 23.01 -16.77
C ALA A 517 0.69 21.92 -17.85
N GLU A 518 1.10 22.31 -19.05
CA GLU A 518 1.56 21.37 -20.05
C GLU A 518 2.97 20.93 -19.63
N GLY A 519 3.15 19.61 -19.39
CA GLY A 519 4.39 19.03 -18.91
C GLY A 519 5.57 19.14 -19.87
#